data_3e224c9a8f63de56aa90b8423df70039
#
_entry.id   3e224c9a8f63de56aa90b8423df70039
#
_cell.length_a   1.000
_cell.length_b   1.000
_cell.length_c   1.000
_cell.angle_alpha   90.00
_cell.angle_beta   90.00
_cell.angle_gamma   90.00
#
_symmetry.space_group_name_H-M   'P 1'
#
loop_
_entity.id
_entity.type
_entity.pdbx_description
1 polymer ?
#
loop_
_entity_poly.entity_id
_entity_poly.type
_entity_poly.pdbx_seq_one_letter_code
_entity_poly.pdbx_strand_id
1 'polypeptide(L)'
;MCDPRLRKGGHFFMSKKNNFMLCAVTALFVTSCSPVSDDFIYHYEPSFSSIDTTNIEVNKLIVGMECNYSPFNWTDNSDNDYNLAIHNIGGSFADGYDVQIAALLGKALNMEVEIIKENWESLVPDVQTNTINLVLAGMTDTEERRKSIDFSDEYYRSELVLITKKDTSSLYNSVLTSEEVKTLLSNKSIISQVSTVTNDVIETFVSNYSAIHLSPLGTFAECAIDVSNGLAFAMTAEYPVAQAIVNSNPSLGIIRISQDILGVDLSELGVSIGIKKGNDNLKRCINEALSYISQDLRNLMMSEAVTRSGE
;
A
#
# COMPACT_ATOMS: atom_id res chain seq x y z
N MET A 1 51.57 24.03 -40.07
CA MET A 1 52.56 25.15 -40.08
C MET A 1 52.88 25.48 -38.66
N CYS A 2 54.16 25.21 -38.33
CA CYS A 2 55.04 25.82 -37.33
C CYS A 2 54.52 26.10 -35.92
N ASP A 3 54.88 25.34 -34.90
CA ASP A 3 56.15 25.15 -34.16
C ASP A 3 56.81 26.43 -33.62
N PRO A 4 57.69 26.32 -32.66
CA PRO A 4 57.58 26.32 -31.18
C PRO A 4 58.52 27.37 -30.53
N ARG A 5 58.89 27.14 -29.26
CA ARG A 5 60.14 27.51 -28.49
C ARG A 5 59.98 28.37 -27.24
N LEU A 6 60.32 27.74 -26.15
CA LEU A 6 61.51 27.79 -25.30
C LEU A 6 61.72 29.11 -24.53
N ARG A 7 61.91 29.06 -23.21
CA ARG A 7 63.16 28.89 -22.40
C ARG A 7 62.87 29.15 -20.92
N LYS A 8 63.27 28.25 -20.04
CA LYS A 8 64.40 28.18 -19.12
C LYS A 8 64.51 29.22 -17.99
N GLY A 9 64.85 28.69 -16.81
CA GLY A 9 65.51 29.26 -15.67
C GLY A 9 64.85 28.92 -14.36
N GLY A 10 65.20 28.12 -13.56
CA GLY A 10 66.30 27.57 -12.84
C GLY A 10 66.74 28.46 -11.68
N HIS A 11 66.39 28.01 -10.43
CA HIS A 11 67.42 28.06 -9.35
C HIS A 11 66.93 27.28 -8.10
N PHE A 12 67.74 26.43 -7.69
CA PHE A 12 67.95 25.64 -6.50
C PHE A 12 67.99 26.53 -5.22
N PHE A 13 67.30 26.07 -4.14
CA PHE A 13 67.84 26.20 -2.77
C PHE A 13 67.28 25.04 -1.88
N MET A 14 68.21 24.42 -1.21
CA MET A 14 68.05 23.32 -0.26
C MET A 14 67.53 23.78 1.10
N SER A 15 67.01 22.81 1.83
CA SER A 15 67.06 22.64 3.28
C SER A 15 65.81 22.95 4.10
N LYS A 16 65.05 21.95 4.56
CA LYS A 16 65.20 21.44 5.94
C LYS A 16 64.22 20.26 6.14
N LYS A 17 64.78 19.20 6.68
CA LYS A 17 64.02 18.02 7.19
C LYS A 17 63.12 18.47 8.33
N ASN A 18 61.83 18.22 8.22
CA ASN A 18 60.95 18.02 9.37
C ASN A 18 60.12 16.77 9.12
N ASN A 19 60.33 15.77 9.96
CA ASN A 19 59.54 14.56 10.08
C ASN A 19 58.13 14.95 10.53
N PHE A 20 57.18 14.93 9.65
CA PHE A 20 55.75 14.88 9.99
C PHE A 20 55.27 13.45 9.79
N MET A 21 55.00 12.82 10.92
CA MET A 21 54.34 11.50 11.03
C MET A 21 52.93 11.65 10.42
N LEU A 22 52.78 11.09 9.20
CA LEU A 22 51.48 11.08 8.50
C LEU A 22 50.63 10.00 9.16
N CYS A 23 49.81 10.38 10.13
CA CYS A 23 48.67 9.55 10.55
C CYS A 23 47.71 9.42 9.37
N ALA A 24 47.75 8.27 8.68
CA ALA A 24 46.74 7.91 7.73
C ALA A 24 45.45 7.61 8.52
N VAL A 25 44.57 8.57 8.61
CA VAL A 25 43.18 8.35 8.98
C VAL A 25 42.54 7.65 7.80
N THR A 26 42.46 6.33 7.85
CA THR A 26 41.56 5.55 6.98
C THR A 26 40.16 5.92 7.38
N ALA A 27 39.54 6.86 6.67
CA ALA A 27 38.12 7.05 6.68
C ALA A 27 37.48 5.77 6.08
N LEU A 28 36.98 4.93 6.95
CA LEU A 28 36.02 3.89 6.54
C LEU A 28 34.79 4.63 6.02
N PHE A 29 34.67 4.75 4.70
CA PHE A 29 33.39 5.03 4.07
C PHE A 29 32.51 3.82 4.32
N VAL A 30 31.71 3.88 5.37
CA VAL A 30 30.54 3.04 5.48
C VAL A 30 29.61 3.56 4.37
N THR A 31 29.60 2.88 3.23
CA THR A 31 28.53 3.07 2.24
C THR A 31 27.26 2.58 2.93
N SER A 32 26.49 3.52 3.46
CA SER A 32 25.12 3.22 3.87
C SER A 32 24.39 2.86 2.58
N CYS A 33 24.06 1.59 2.41
CA CYS A 33 23.12 1.17 1.39
C CYS A 33 21.78 1.82 1.76
N SER A 34 21.25 2.70 0.90
CA SER A 34 19.92 3.25 1.11
C SER A 34 18.91 2.09 1.10
N PRO A 35 17.96 2.04 2.05
CA PRO A 35 16.98 0.95 2.16
C PRO A 35 15.98 0.91 1.00
N VAL A 36 15.96 1.95 0.18
CA VAL A 36 15.20 2.07 -1.08
C VAL A 36 16.17 2.59 -2.13
N SER A 37 15.84 2.59 -3.44
CA SER A 37 16.69 3.16 -4.47
C SER A 37 17.18 4.55 -4.08
N ASP A 38 18.44 4.91 -4.36
CA ASP A 38 19.04 6.19 -3.97
C ASP A 38 18.25 7.41 -4.46
N ASP A 39 17.35 7.22 -5.43
CA ASP A 39 16.50 8.24 -6.05
C ASP A 39 15.10 8.36 -5.41
N PHE A 40 14.71 7.47 -4.46
CA PHE A 40 13.40 7.54 -3.83
C PHE A 40 13.31 8.73 -2.86
N ILE A 41 12.33 9.60 -3.09
CA ILE A 41 12.06 10.76 -2.24
C ILE A 41 11.06 10.38 -1.15
N TYR A 42 11.50 10.46 0.12
CA TYR A 42 10.59 10.29 1.25
C TYR A 42 9.80 11.58 1.48
N HIS A 43 8.55 11.62 1.00
CA HIS A 43 7.64 12.75 1.23
C HIS A 43 7.17 12.86 2.67
N TYR A 44 7.24 11.74 3.41
CA TYR A 44 6.82 11.65 4.79
C TYR A 44 8.01 11.26 5.67
N GLU A 45 8.24 12.04 6.73
CA GLU A 45 9.40 11.85 7.58
C GLU A 45 9.02 11.70 9.06
N PRO A 46 8.38 10.59 9.46
CA PRO A 46 8.23 10.29 10.87
C PRO A 46 9.61 10.11 11.52
N SER A 47 9.75 10.56 12.76
CA SER A 47 11.01 10.40 13.49
C SER A 47 11.07 8.99 14.06
N PHE A 48 11.84 8.12 13.43
CA PHE A 48 12.09 6.76 13.91
C PHE A 48 13.19 6.75 14.97
N SER A 49 12.97 6.03 16.09
CA SER A 49 14.04 5.59 16.97
C SER A 49 14.70 4.34 16.40
N SER A 50 15.89 4.00 16.88
CA SER A 50 16.56 2.76 16.47
C SER A 50 15.75 1.54 16.90
N ILE A 51 15.36 0.72 15.93
CA ILE A 51 14.64 -0.54 16.13
C ILE A 51 15.66 -1.69 16.15
N ASP A 52 15.56 -2.56 17.14
CA ASP A 52 16.43 -3.74 17.22
C ASP A 52 16.01 -4.82 16.22
N THR A 53 16.80 -4.97 15.15
CA THR A 53 16.58 -5.93 14.07
C THR A 53 17.47 -7.18 14.16
N THR A 54 18.21 -7.38 15.24
CA THR A 54 19.24 -8.44 15.36
C THR A 54 18.71 -9.85 15.24
N ASN A 55 17.42 -10.08 15.53
CA ASN A 55 16.76 -11.39 15.48
C ASN A 55 15.79 -11.55 14.29
N ILE A 56 15.88 -10.68 13.28
CA ILE A 56 15.11 -10.84 12.05
C ILE A 56 15.89 -11.72 11.07
N GLU A 57 15.23 -12.70 10.47
CA GLU A 57 15.86 -13.65 9.54
C GLU A 57 15.94 -13.14 8.09
N VAL A 58 15.33 -11.98 7.79
CA VAL A 58 15.33 -11.37 6.46
C VAL A 58 16.29 -10.18 6.42
N ASN A 59 16.92 -9.97 5.28
CA ASN A 59 17.85 -8.87 5.03
C ASN A 59 17.26 -7.76 4.13
N LYS A 60 16.07 -8.01 3.56
CA LYS A 60 15.27 -7.07 2.79
C LYS A 60 13.78 -7.34 3.00
N LEU A 61 12.93 -6.37 2.73
CA LEU A 61 11.49 -6.51 2.78
C LEU A 61 10.97 -6.83 1.37
N ILE A 62 10.60 -8.08 1.13
CA ILE A 62 9.91 -8.50 -0.10
C ILE A 62 8.43 -8.38 0.15
N VAL A 63 7.80 -7.38 -0.48
CA VAL A 63 6.43 -6.97 -0.22
C VAL A 63 5.53 -7.36 -1.37
N GLY A 64 4.58 -8.26 -1.11
CA GLY A 64 3.53 -8.62 -2.06
C GLY A 64 2.38 -7.64 -2.06
N MET A 65 1.97 -7.21 -3.24
CA MET A 65 0.84 -6.33 -3.50
C MET A 65 0.09 -6.78 -4.74
N GLU A 66 -1.20 -6.43 -4.85
CA GLU A 66 -1.96 -6.65 -6.07
C GLU A 66 -1.56 -5.67 -7.18
N CYS A 67 -1.11 -4.47 -6.81
CA CYS A 67 -0.81 -3.34 -7.71
C CYS A 67 -1.95 -3.05 -8.70
N ASN A 68 -3.19 -3.25 -8.25
CA ASN A 68 -4.43 -3.01 -8.99
C ASN A 68 -5.58 -2.59 -8.06
N TYR A 69 -5.24 -2.13 -6.86
CA TYR A 69 -6.17 -1.76 -5.79
C TYR A 69 -5.94 -0.32 -5.32
N SER A 70 -6.25 0.62 -6.19
CA SER A 70 -6.18 2.07 -5.88
C SER A 70 -7.21 2.46 -4.80
N PRO A 71 -6.85 3.31 -3.83
CA PRO A 71 -5.60 4.07 -3.67
C PRO A 71 -4.58 3.39 -2.75
N PHE A 72 -4.81 2.13 -2.36
CA PHE A 72 -3.85 1.38 -1.55
C PHE A 72 -2.57 1.07 -2.33
N ASN A 73 -2.71 0.47 -3.51
CA ASN A 73 -1.59 0.15 -4.38
C ASN A 73 -2.07 0.00 -5.85
N TRP A 74 -1.40 0.65 -6.78
CA TRP A 74 -1.69 0.53 -8.22
C TRP A 74 -0.41 0.53 -9.05
N THR A 75 -0.52 0.07 -10.31
CA THR A 75 0.59 0.10 -11.26
C THR A 75 0.65 1.43 -11.96
N ASP A 76 1.83 2.07 -11.94
CA ASP A 76 2.19 3.19 -12.79
C ASP A 76 3.19 2.74 -13.87
N ASN A 77 3.12 3.37 -15.05
CA ASN A 77 3.99 3.09 -16.18
C ASN A 77 5.15 4.09 -16.32
N SER A 78 5.19 5.08 -15.45
CA SER A 78 6.24 6.09 -15.37
C SER A 78 6.79 6.19 -13.96
N ASP A 79 8.11 6.36 -13.87
CA ASP A 79 8.77 6.66 -12.62
C ASP A 79 8.37 8.06 -12.11
N ASN A 80 8.11 8.18 -10.82
CA ASN A 80 7.78 9.43 -10.17
C ASN A 80 8.26 9.41 -8.71
N ASP A 81 8.15 10.55 -8.02
CA ASP A 81 8.67 10.73 -6.66
C ASP A 81 7.95 9.87 -5.59
N TYR A 82 6.81 9.23 -5.91
CA TYR A 82 5.97 8.49 -4.95
C TYR A 82 5.99 6.98 -5.16
N ASN A 83 6.51 6.49 -6.29
CA ASN A 83 6.40 5.08 -6.63
C ASN A 83 7.72 4.31 -6.44
N LEU A 84 7.62 3.00 -6.37
CA LEU A 84 8.74 2.06 -6.33
C LEU A 84 8.65 1.10 -7.51
N ALA A 85 9.79 0.72 -8.07
CA ALA A 85 9.83 -0.27 -9.14
C ALA A 85 9.16 -1.59 -8.72
N ILE A 86 8.33 -2.16 -9.59
CA ILE A 86 7.81 -3.51 -9.43
C ILE A 86 8.89 -4.49 -9.90
N HIS A 87 9.45 -5.25 -8.96
CA HIS A 87 10.64 -6.08 -9.22
C HIS A 87 10.41 -7.15 -10.29
N ASN A 88 9.24 -7.79 -10.26
CA ASN A 88 8.90 -8.87 -11.21
C ASN A 88 8.27 -8.38 -12.51
N ILE A 89 8.14 -7.06 -12.73
CA ILE A 89 7.63 -6.47 -13.99
C ILE A 89 8.53 -5.31 -14.41
N GLY A 90 9.42 -5.57 -15.37
CA GLY A 90 10.35 -4.55 -15.86
C GLY A 90 9.66 -3.31 -16.44
N GLY A 91 10.08 -2.12 -16.01
CA GLY A 91 9.57 -0.84 -16.50
C GLY A 91 8.20 -0.43 -15.94
N SER A 92 7.72 -1.09 -14.90
CA SER A 92 6.49 -0.74 -14.18
C SER A 92 6.79 -0.41 -12.74
N PHE A 93 5.99 0.47 -12.16
CA PHE A 93 6.15 0.99 -10.82
C PHE A 93 4.86 0.77 -10.02
N ALA A 94 4.98 0.64 -8.72
CA ALA A 94 3.85 0.62 -7.79
C ALA A 94 3.77 1.96 -7.07
N ASP A 95 2.63 2.61 -7.09
CA ASP A 95 2.30 3.78 -6.26
C ASP A 95 1.11 3.43 -5.34
N GLY A 96 0.93 4.21 -4.29
CA GLY A 96 -0.20 4.10 -3.37
C GLY A 96 0.18 4.19 -1.91
N TYR A 97 -0.85 4.15 -1.09
CA TYR A 97 -0.71 4.20 0.36
C TYR A 97 0.17 3.08 0.92
N ASP A 98 -0.05 1.83 0.46
CA ASP A 98 0.73 0.66 0.88
C ASP A 98 2.21 0.78 0.49
N VAL A 99 2.48 1.38 -0.69
CA VAL A 99 3.85 1.60 -1.18
C VAL A 99 4.58 2.60 -0.27
N GLN A 100 3.92 3.68 0.13
CA GLN A 100 4.49 4.65 1.07
C GLN A 100 4.73 4.04 2.46
N ILE A 101 3.80 3.22 2.96
CA ILE A 101 4.00 2.47 4.21
C ILE A 101 5.19 1.52 4.06
N ALA A 102 5.29 0.75 2.97
CA ALA A 102 6.41 -0.16 2.73
C ALA A 102 7.77 0.58 2.71
N ALA A 103 7.84 1.73 2.03
CA ALA A 103 9.05 2.57 2.01
C ALA A 103 9.43 3.07 3.41
N LEU A 104 8.45 3.51 4.21
CA LEU A 104 8.68 3.94 5.59
C LEU A 104 9.15 2.80 6.50
N LEU A 105 8.62 1.58 6.31
CA LEU A 105 9.10 0.39 7.02
C LEU A 105 10.55 0.06 6.64
N GLY A 106 10.89 0.11 5.36
CA GLY A 106 12.26 -0.06 4.88
C GLY A 106 13.21 0.95 5.53
N LYS A 107 12.83 2.23 5.57
CA LYS A 107 13.58 3.30 6.25
C LYS A 107 13.75 3.03 7.74
N ALA A 108 12.67 2.65 8.43
CA ALA A 108 12.68 2.40 9.87
C ALA A 108 13.56 1.22 10.27
N LEU A 109 13.56 0.16 9.46
CA LEU A 109 14.32 -1.07 9.72
C LEU A 109 15.70 -1.07 9.05
N ASN A 110 16.05 -0.04 8.29
CA ASN A 110 17.25 0.04 7.45
C ASN A 110 17.38 -1.19 6.52
N MET A 111 16.29 -1.52 5.83
CA MET A 111 16.20 -2.65 4.90
C MET A 111 15.73 -2.20 3.53
N GLU A 112 16.29 -2.80 2.48
CA GLU A 112 15.80 -2.64 1.11
C GLU A 112 14.34 -3.12 0.99
N VAL A 113 13.54 -2.41 0.20
CA VAL A 113 12.16 -2.79 -0.13
C VAL A 113 12.08 -3.25 -1.57
N GLU A 114 11.49 -4.41 -1.78
CA GLU A 114 11.29 -5.03 -3.08
C GLU A 114 9.80 -5.32 -3.28
N ILE A 115 9.17 -4.62 -4.22
CA ILE A 115 7.73 -4.79 -4.49
C ILE A 115 7.54 -5.92 -5.50
N ILE A 116 6.69 -6.89 -5.15
CA ILE A 116 6.28 -8.00 -6.00
C ILE A 116 4.79 -7.87 -6.30
N LYS A 117 4.45 -7.74 -7.57
CA LYS A 117 3.05 -7.76 -8.01
C LYS A 117 2.55 -9.19 -8.09
N GLU A 118 1.44 -9.48 -7.38
CA GLU A 118 0.82 -10.78 -7.30
C GLU A 118 -0.70 -10.68 -7.48
N ASN A 119 -1.34 -11.79 -7.83
CA ASN A 119 -2.80 -11.87 -7.75
C ASN A 119 -3.24 -11.92 -6.29
N TRP A 120 -4.39 -11.35 -5.98
CA TRP A 120 -4.95 -11.30 -4.63
C TRP A 120 -4.93 -12.67 -3.91
N GLU A 121 -5.37 -13.73 -4.59
CA GLU A 121 -5.46 -15.08 -4.01
C GLU A 121 -4.10 -15.74 -3.78
N SER A 122 -3.01 -15.23 -4.39
CA SER A 122 -1.65 -15.74 -4.21
C SER A 122 -0.96 -15.16 -2.96
N LEU A 123 -1.35 -13.99 -2.48
CA LEU A 123 -0.66 -13.25 -1.42
C LEU A 123 -0.50 -14.06 -0.12
N VAL A 124 -1.57 -14.72 0.35
CA VAL A 124 -1.52 -15.54 1.57
C VAL A 124 -0.66 -16.79 1.38
N PRO A 125 -0.80 -17.60 0.32
CA PRO A 125 0.12 -18.70 0.02
C PRO A 125 1.60 -18.27 -0.08
N ASP A 126 1.88 -17.13 -0.71
CA ASP A 126 3.24 -16.67 -0.96
C ASP A 126 3.94 -16.19 0.31
N VAL A 127 3.24 -15.55 1.24
CA VAL A 127 3.82 -15.20 2.54
C VAL A 127 4.03 -16.45 3.42
N GLN A 128 3.19 -17.49 3.32
CA GLN A 128 3.37 -18.75 4.02
C GLN A 128 4.64 -19.47 3.58
N THR A 129 4.97 -19.41 2.28
CA THR A 129 6.14 -20.09 1.70
C THR A 129 7.41 -19.24 1.74
N ASN A 130 7.37 -18.01 2.25
CA ASN A 130 8.46 -17.01 2.20
C ASN A 130 8.85 -16.59 0.76
N THR A 131 7.98 -16.74 -0.23
CA THR A 131 8.15 -16.12 -1.56
C THR A 131 8.13 -14.60 -1.42
N ILE A 132 7.24 -14.09 -0.59
CA ILE A 132 7.24 -12.74 -0.05
C ILE A 132 7.32 -12.81 1.48
N ASN A 133 7.77 -11.76 2.15
CA ASN A 133 7.82 -11.75 3.62
C ASN A 133 6.81 -10.81 4.27
N LEU A 134 6.21 -9.90 3.49
CA LEU A 134 5.11 -9.03 3.92
C LEU A 134 4.02 -9.01 2.86
N VAL A 135 2.75 -8.93 3.29
CA VAL A 135 1.61 -8.57 2.43
C VAL A 135 1.14 -7.17 2.82
N LEU A 136 1.30 -6.19 1.93
CA LEU A 136 0.68 -4.87 2.03
C LEU A 136 -0.25 -4.70 0.82
N ALA A 137 -1.52 -4.95 1.02
CA ALA A 137 -2.51 -5.01 -0.05
C ALA A 137 -3.92 -4.59 0.43
N GLY A 138 -3.98 -3.64 1.39
CA GLY A 138 -5.26 -3.29 2.01
C GLY A 138 -5.94 -4.50 2.68
N MET A 139 -5.16 -5.50 3.13
CA MET A 139 -5.69 -6.77 3.60
C MET A 139 -6.28 -6.65 5.00
N THR A 140 -7.55 -7.04 5.12
CA THR A 140 -8.25 -7.08 6.40
C THR A 140 -7.75 -8.25 7.25
N ASP A 141 -7.49 -8.00 8.54
CA ASP A 141 -7.10 -9.00 9.53
C ASP A 141 -8.34 -9.75 10.06
N THR A 142 -8.75 -10.82 9.36
CA THR A 142 -9.90 -11.65 9.75
C THR A 142 -9.49 -12.88 10.54
N GLU A 143 -10.43 -13.40 11.37
CA GLU A 143 -10.21 -14.65 12.12
C GLU A 143 -9.82 -15.82 11.19
N GLU A 144 -10.43 -15.90 10.01
CA GLU A 144 -10.11 -16.96 9.03
C GLU A 144 -8.66 -16.86 8.53
N ARG A 145 -8.21 -15.65 8.17
CA ARG A 145 -6.84 -15.43 7.71
C ARG A 145 -5.80 -15.67 8.81
N ARG A 146 -6.13 -15.32 10.07
CA ARG A 146 -5.27 -15.60 11.24
C ARG A 146 -4.99 -17.09 11.47
N LYS A 147 -5.78 -17.99 10.91
CA LYS A 147 -5.46 -19.44 10.96
C LYS A 147 -4.23 -19.76 10.13
N SER A 148 -3.97 -19.00 9.09
CA SER A 148 -2.94 -19.26 8.07
C SER A 148 -1.71 -18.37 8.18
N ILE A 149 -1.89 -17.10 8.55
CA ILE A 149 -0.81 -16.09 8.68
C ILE A 149 -0.99 -15.28 9.95
N ASP A 150 0.03 -14.54 10.35
CA ASP A 150 -0.05 -13.54 11.41
C ASP A 150 -0.20 -12.15 10.79
N PHE A 151 -0.65 -11.19 11.59
CA PHE A 151 -0.85 -9.81 11.19
C PHE A 151 -0.12 -8.84 12.12
N SER A 152 0.29 -7.71 11.56
CA SER A 152 0.74 -6.55 12.34
C SER A 152 -0.43 -5.90 13.08
N ASP A 153 -0.11 -4.87 13.86
CA ASP A 153 -1.11 -3.89 14.28
C ASP A 153 -1.72 -3.23 13.03
N GLU A 154 -2.95 -2.76 13.18
CA GLU A 154 -3.69 -2.08 12.12
C GLU A 154 -2.94 -0.82 11.64
N TYR A 155 -2.79 -0.67 10.33
CA TYR A 155 -2.18 0.52 9.75
C TYR A 155 -3.16 1.45 9.05
N TYR A 156 -4.39 0.99 8.75
CA TYR A 156 -5.48 1.81 8.24
C TYR A 156 -6.85 1.24 8.60
N ARG A 157 -7.85 2.09 8.73
CA ARG A 157 -9.26 1.71 8.92
C ARG A 157 -10.17 2.65 8.16
N SER A 158 -11.19 2.07 7.52
CA SER A 158 -12.20 2.81 6.80
C SER A 158 -13.59 2.21 7.02
N GLU A 159 -14.63 2.90 6.55
CA GLU A 159 -15.98 2.39 6.43
C GLU A 159 -16.18 1.67 5.09
N LEU A 160 -17.11 0.72 5.05
CA LEU A 160 -17.60 0.11 3.83
C LEU A 160 -18.77 0.90 3.26
N VAL A 161 -18.81 1.01 1.95
CA VAL A 161 -19.80 1.77 1.20
C VAL A 161 -20.30 1.00 -0.02
N LEU A 162 -21.35 1.52 -0.65
CA LEU A 162 -21.80 1.04 -1.95
C LEU A 162 -21.40 2.04 -3.04
N ILE A 163 -20.97 1.51 -4.18
CA ILE A 163 -20.79 2.30 -5.40
C ILE A 163 -21.89 1.90 -6.38
N THR A 164 -22.59 2.89 -6.92
CA THR A 164 -23.68 2.69 -7.90
C THR A 164 -23.52 3.66 -9.07
N LYS A 165 -24.28 3.47 -10.15
CA LYS A 165 -24.41 4.54 -11.15
C LYS A 165 -24.94 5.81 -10.50
N LYS A 166 -24.29 6.92 -10.79
CA LYS A 166 -24.72 8.24 -10.32
C LYS A 166 -26.01 8.62 -11.01
N ASP A 167 -27.03 8.84 -10.21
CA ASP A 167 -28.27 9.47 -10.63
C ASP A 167 -28.43 10.82 -9.90
N THR A 168 -29.54 11.48 -10.10
CA THR A 168 -29.84 12.77 -9.45
C THR A 168 -30.44 12.61 -8.06
N SER A 169 -30.37 11.40 -7.47
CA SER A 169 -30.98 11.12 -6.17
C SER A 169 -30.25 11.80 -5.03
N SER A 170 -30.99 12.15 -3.97
CA SER A 170 -30.44 12.72 -2.75
C SER A 170 -29.68 11.71 -1.88
N LEU A 171 -29.65 10.42 -2.26
CA LEU A 171 -29.04 9.32 -1.49
C LEU A 171 -27.54 9.50 -1.29
N TYR A 172 -26.85 10.19 -2.22
CA TYR A 172 -25.41 10.42 -2.13
C TYR A 172 -24.97 11.38 -1.03
N ASN A 173 -25.91 12.05 -0.37
CA ASN A 173 -25.63 13.09 0.62
C ASN A 173 -25.93 12.66 2.08
N SER A 174 -26.35 11.40 2.29
CA SER A 174 -26.71 10.89 3.62
C SER A 174 -26.16 9.48 3.84
N VAL A 175 -26.07 9.11 5.12
CA VAL A 175 -25.78 7.73 5.51
C VAL A 175 -27.12 7.00 5.58
N LEU A 176 -27.30 5.96 4.76
CA LEU A 176 -28.56 5.20 4.70
C LEU A 176 -28.74 4.31 5.91
N THR A 177 -29.94 4.31 6.45
CA THR A 177 -30.43 3.40 7.47
C THR A 177 -30.73 2.01 6.89
N SER A 178 -30.92 1.01 7.74
CA SER A 178 -31.31 -0.36 7.35
C SER A 178 -32.54 -0.41 6.44
N GLU A 179 -33.60 0.35 6.74
CA GLU A 179 -34.82 0.37 5.92
C GLU A 179 -34.62 1.03 4.55
N GLU A 180 -33.78 2.07 4.48
CA GLU A 180 -33.43 2.72 3.22
C GLU A 180 -32.57 1.80 2.35
N VAL A 181 -31.59 1.09 2.95
CA VAL A 181 -30.76 0.09 2.25
C VAL A 181 -31.63 -1.06 1.76
N LYS A 182 -32.59 -1.56 2.56
CA LYS A 182 -33.54 -2.59 2.14
C LYS A 182 -34.36 -2.14 0.92
N THR A 183 -34.84 -0.91 0.92
CA THR A 183 -35.58 -0.35 -0.20
C THR A 183 -34.68 -0.22 -1.45
N LEU A 184 -33.45 0.20 -1.27
CA LEU A 184 -32.47 0.39 -2.35
C LEU A 184 -32.08 -0.94 -3.00
N LEU A 185 -31.79 -1.98 -2.19
CA LEU A 185 -31.16 -3.22 -2.64
C LEU A 185 -32.14 -4.33 -2.99
N SER A 186 -33.45 -4.18 -2.66
CA SER A 186 -34.43 -5.22 -2.94
C SER A 186 -34.49 -5.60 -4.42
N ASN A 187 -34.19 -6.87 -4.72
CA ASN A 187 -34.10 -7.44 -6.07
C ASN A 187 -33.04 -6.73 -6.96
N LYS A 188 -32.02 -6.10 -6.35
CA LYS A 188 -30.89 -5.49 -7.07
C LYS A 188 -29.67 -6.39 -6.99
N SER A 189 -28.90 -6.43 -8.09
CA SER A 189 -27.67 -7.19 -8.19
C SER A 189 -26.50 -6.44 -7.56
N ILE A 190 -25.71 -7.15 -6.75
CA ILE A 190 -24.50 -6.60 -6.09
C ILE A 190 -23.32 -7.50 -6.42
N ILE A 191 -22.14 -6.88 -6.58
CA ILE A 191 -20.90 -7.56 -6.91
C ILE A 191 -19.76 -7.07 -6.02
N SER A 192 -18.73 -7.88 -5.81
CA SER A 192 -17.47 -7.49 -5.18
C SER A 192 -16.32 -8.36 -5.66
N GLN A 193 -15.12 -8.10 -5.16
CA GLN A 193 -13.95 -8.92 -5.44
C GLN A 193 -14.00 -10.22 -4.62
N VAL A 194 -13.61 -11.31 -5.25
CA VAL A 194 -13.57 -12.65 -4.64
C VAL A 194 -12.63 -12.68 -3.42
N SER A 195 -12.98 -13.47 -2.41
CA SER A 195 -12.15 -13.71 -1.20
C SER A 195 -11.86 -12.44 -0.39
N THR A 196 -12.78 -11.47 -0.38
CA THR A 196 -12.67 -10.22 0.39
C THR A 196 -13.81 -10.09 1.40
N VAL A 197 -13.58 -9.33 2.49
CA VAL A 197 -14.63 -8.99 3.47
C VAL A 197 -15.76 -8.19 2.81
N THR A 198 -15.45 -7.35 1.84
CA THR A 198 -16.44 -6.60 1.06
C THR A 198 -17.38 -7.55 0.30
N ASN A 199 -16.90 -8.73 -0.13
CA ASN A 199 -17.74 -9.76 -0.73
C ASN A 199 -18.60 -10.48 0.33
N ASP A 200 -18.04 -10.77 1.50
CA ASP A 200 -18.76 -11.49 2.57
C ASP A 200 -19.97 -10.68 3.08
N VAL A 201 -19.86 -9.35 3.13
CA VAL A 201 -20.97 -8.44 3.49
C VAL A 201 -22.18 -8.60 2.56
N ILE A 202 -21.99 -9.00 1.29
CA ILE A 202 -23.10 -9.18 0.35
C ILE A 202 -24.05 -10.29 0.81
N GLU A 203 -23.57 -11.33 1.48
CA GLU A 203 -24.41 -12.38 2.04
C GLU A 203 -25.42 -11.85 3.06
N THR A 204 -25.02 -10.86 3.85
CA THR A 204 -25.91 -10.12 4.76
C THR A 204 -26.98 -9.35 3.98
N PHE A 205 -26.61 -8.71 2.87
CA PHE A 205 -27.54 -7.96 2.03
C PHE A 205 -28.54 -8.90 1.31
N VAL A 206 -28.09 -10.08 0.87
CA VAL A 206 -28.97 -11.11 0.32
C VAL A 206 -29.99 -11.57 1.38
N SER A 207 -29.50 -11.92 2.57
CA SER A 207 -30.33 -12.46 3.64
C SER A 207 -31.33 -11.45 4.20
N ASN A 208 -30.89 -10.21 4.43
CA ASN A 208 -31.68 -9.20 5.14
C ASN A 208 -32.46 -8.26 4.22
N TYR A 209 -31.96 -8.03 2.99
CA TYR A 209 -32.49 -6.99 2.09
C TYR A 209 -32.93 -7.53 0.73
N SER A 210 -32.95 -8.86 0.54
CA SER A 210 -33.32 -9.49 -0.72
C SER A 210 -32.50 -9.02 -1.92
N ALA A 211 -31.23 -8.70 -1.72
CA ALA A 211 -30.29 -8.42 -2.79
C ALA A 211 -29.94 -9.69 -3.58
N ILE A 212 -29.40 -9.54 -4.77
CA ILE A 212 -28.95 -10.64 -5.63
C ILE A 212 -27.44 -10.58 -5.69
N HIS A 213 -26.74 -11.58 -5.14
CA HIS A 213 -25.30 -11.71 -5.24
C HIS A 213 -24.90 -12.21 -6.63
N LEU A 214 -24.14 -11.41 -7.37
CA LEU A 214 -23.51 -11.86 -8.61
C LEU A 214 -22.23 -12.64 -8.31
N SER A 215 -21.79 -13.47 -9.26
CA SER A 215 -20.47 -14.12 -9.14
C SER A 215 -19.38 -13.07 -8.96
N PRO A 216 -18.56 -13.17 -7.89
CA PRO A 216 -17.53 -12.18 -7.63
C PRO A 216 -16.45 -12.20 -8.73
N LEU A 217 -15.80 -11.07 -8.94
CA LEU A 217 -14.74 -10.89 -9.94
C LEU A 217 -13.34 -10.88 -9.30
N GLY A 218 -12.31 -10.91 -10.15
CA GLY A 218 -10.92 -10.96 -9.70
C GLY A 218 -10.42 -9.65 -9.08
N THR A 219 -10.98 -8.52 -9.50
CA THR A 219 -10.49 -7.19 -9.08
C THR A 219 -11.64 -6.20 -8.84
N PHE A 220 -11.41 -5.17 -8.00
CA PHE A 220 -12.35 -4.06 -7.81
C PHE A 220 -12.56 -3.25 -9.11
N ALA A 221 -11.53 -3.13 -9.95
CA ALA A 221 -11.64 -2.44 -11.23
C ALA A 221 -12.64 -3.12 -12.16
N GLU A 222 -12.64 -4.45 -12.24
CA GLU A 222 -13.64 -5.22 -13.00
C GLU A 222 -15.05 -5.02 -12.45
N CYS A 223 -15.22 -5.04 -11.13
CA CYS A 223 -16.51 -4.77 -10.48
C CYS A 223 -17.03 -3.36 -10.82
N ALA A 224 -16.15 -2.35 -10.80
CA ALA A 224 -16.52 -0.97 -11.17
C ALA A 224 -16.96 -0.85 -12.64
N ILE A 225 -16.32 -1.58 -13.54
CA ILE A 225 -16.73 -1.68 -14.96
C ILE A 225 -18.13 -2.28 -15.07
N ASP A 226 -18.42 -3.35 -14.35
CA ASP A 226 -19.74 -4.00 -14.37
C ASP A 226 -20.85 -3.06 -13.85
N VAL A 227 -20.58 -2.32 -12.77
CA VAL A 227 -21.52 -1.29 -12.28
C VAL A 227 -21.68 -0.17 -13.31
N SER A 228 -20.60 0.31 -13.89
CA SER A 228 -20.62 1.38 -14.90
C SER A 228 -21.43 0.97 -16.13
N ASN A 229 -21.33 -0.30 -16.57
CA ASN A 229 -22.06 -0.83 -17.69
C ASN A 229 -23.51 -1.22 -17.34
N GLY A 230 -23.86 -1.27 -16.04
CA GLY A 230 -25.20 -1.67 -15.57
C GLY A 230 -25.41 -3.19 -15.56
N LEU A 231 -24.34 -3.98 -15.59
CA LEU A 231 -24.36 -5.43 -15.39
C LEU A 231 -24.58 -5.77 -13.91
N ALA A 232 -24.03 -4.94 -13.01
CA ALA A 232 -24.36 -4.92 -11.59
C ALA A 232 -25.07 -3.60 -11.24
N PHE A 233 -25.96 -3.61 -10.25
CA PHE A 233 -26.58 -2.40 -9.71
C PHE A 233 -25.62 -1.66 -8.78
N ALA A 234 -24.90 -2.39 -7.93
CA ALA A 234 -23.94 -1.84 -6.98
C ALA A 234 -22.74 -2.75 -6.81
N MET A 235 -21.66 -2.20 -6.29
CA MET A 235 -20.54 -2.93 -5.70
C MET A 235 -20.26 -2.42 -4.27
N THR A 236 -19.67 -3.29 -3.45
CA THR A 236 -19.16 -2.97 -2.13
C THR A 236 -17.68 -2.57 -2.22
N ALA A 237 -17.25 -1.59 -1.46
CA ALA A 237 -15.84 -1.16 -1.38
C ALA A 237 -15.58 -0.40 -0.08
N GLU A 238 -14.33 -0.27 0.31
CA GLU A 238 -13.89 0.69 1.32
C GLU A 238 -14.02 2.13 0.78
N TYR A 239 -14.30 3.08 1.68
CA TYR A 239 -14.55 4.46 1.28
C TYR A 239 -13.43 5.11 0.45
N PRO A 240 -12.12 4.99 0.78
CA PRO A 240 -11.08 5.58 -0.07
C PRO A 240 -10.99 4.92 -1.45
N VAL A 241 -11.24 3.61 -1.56
CA VAL A 241 -11.32 2.90 -2.84
C VAL A 241 -12.49 3.43 -3.67
N ALA A 242 -13.63 3.61 -3.03
CA ALA A 242 -14.80 4.20 -3.67
C ALA A 242 -14.51 5.63 -4.17
N GLN A 243 -13.78 6.43 -3.41
CA GLN A 243 -13.37 7.78 -3.83
C GLN A 243 -12.48 7.73 -5.07
N ALA A 244 -11.46 6.86 -5.10
CA ALA A 244 -10.59 6.70 -6.26
C ALA A 244 -11.37 6.24 -7.51
N ILE A 245 -12.27 5.27 -7.36
CA ILE A 245 -13.12 4.77 -8.45
C ILE A 245 -14.01 5.90 -9.01
N VAL A 246 -14.65 6.68 -8.13
CA VAL A 246 -15.57 7.75 -8.56
C VAL A 246 -14.82 8.95 -9.16
N ASN A 247 -13.61 9.25 -8.68
CA ASN A 247 -12.74 10.26 -9.28
C ASN A 247 -12.37 9.88 -10.72
N SER A 248 -11.99 8.64 -10.95
CA SER A 248 -11.65 8.11 -12.29
C SER A 248 -12.87 7.88 -13.18
N ASN A 249 -14.06 7.65 -12.59
CA ASN A 249 -15.32 7.43 -13.31
C ASN A 249 -16.46 8.27 -12.74
N PRO A 250 -16.63 9.51 -13.23
CA PRO A 250 -17.67 10.43 -12.74
C PRO A 250 -19.13 9.98 -12.98
N SER A 251 -19.35 8.89 -13.75
CA SER A 251 -20.68 8.29 -13.92
C SER A 251 -21.13 7.47 -12.71
N LEU A 252 -20.20 7.16 -11.79
CA LEU A 252 -20.45 6.44 -10.56
C LEU A 252 -20.62 7.38 -9.37
N GLY A 253 -21.28 6.93 -8.33
CA GLY A 253 -21.48 7.65 -7.08
C GLY A 253 -21.38 6.75 -5.87
N ILE A 254 -21.01 7.33 -4.72
CA ILE A 254 -20.84 6.63 -3.44
C ILE A 254 -22.13 6.77 -2.62
N ILE A 255 -22.65 5.67 -2.14
CA ILE A 255 -23.74 5.62 -1.16
C ILE A 255 -23.14 5.15 0.16
N ARG A 256 -23.18 6.01 1.18
CA ARG A 256 -22.76 5.64 2.53
C ARG A 256 -23.89 4.90 3.24
N ILE A 257 -23.53 3.87 3.98
CA ILE A 257 -24.46 3.03 4.73
C ILE A 257 -24.03 2.96 6.18
N SER A 258 -24.99 2.75 7.08
CA SER A 258 -24.66 2.54 8.49
C SER A 258 -23.85 1.26 8.67
N GLN A 259 -22.73 1.32 9.40
CA GLN A 259 -21.81 0.19 9.51
C GLN A 259 -22.37 -0.96 10.35
N ASP A 260 -23.34 -0.71 11.22
CA ASP A 260 -24.01 -1.71 12.05
C ASP A 260 -24.88 -2.70 11.24
N ILE A 261 -25.17 -2.38 9.97
CA ILE A 261 -25.98 -3.24 9.11
C ILE A 261 -25.15 -4.23 8.25
N LEU A 262 -23.82 -4.15 8.33
CA LEU A 262 -22.92 -4.96 7.50
C LEU A 262 -22.91 -6.45 7.85
N GLY A 263 -23.30 -6.79 9.11
CA GLY A 263 -23.32 -8.18 9.57
C GLY A 263 -21.92 -8.80 9.80
N VAL A 264 -20.90 -7.96 9.84
CA VAL A 264 -19.52 -8.36 10.14
C VAL A 264 -19.04 -7.69 11.44
N ASP A 265 -18.05 -8.26 12.09
CA ASP A 265 -17.44 -7.62 13.25
C ASP A 265 -16.66 -6.37 12.78
N LEU A 266 -17.10 -5.20 13.25
CA LEU A 266 -16.47 -3.93 12.88
C LEU A 266 -15.00 -3.86 13.34
N SER A 267 -14.62 -4.62 14.38
CA SER A 267 -13.22 -4.70 14.82
C SER A 267 -12.32 -5.37 13.75
N GLU A 268 -12.90 -6.17 12.89
CA GLU A 268 -12.19 -6.86 11.80
C GLU A 268 -12.12 -6.07 10.48
N LEU A 269 -12.64 -4.83 10.43
CA LEU A 269 -12.58 -3.98 9.22
C LEU A 269 -11.26 -3.21 9.07
N GLY A 270 -10.35 -3.33 10.04
CA GLY A 270 -9.01 -2.73 9.95
C GLY A 270 -8.10 -3.52 9.01
N VAL A 271 -7.30 -2.81 8.23
CA VAL A 271 -6.29 -3.43 7.38
C VAL A 271 -4.94 -3.51 8.10
N SER A 272 -4.29 -4.67 7.99
CA SER A 272 -3.05 -5.00 8.68
C SER A 272 -2.07 -5.68 7.73
N ILE A 273 -0.79 -5.65 8.07
CA ILE A 273 0.26 -6.26 7.25
C ILE A 273 0.29 -7.76 7.52
N GLY A 274 0.07 -8.55 6.47
CA GLY A 274 0.19 -10.01 6.55
C GLY A 274 1.66 -10.44 6.67
N ILE A 275 1.93 -11.34 7.62
CA ILE A 275 3.28 -11.83 7.96
C ILE A 275 3.20 -13.35 8.12
N LYS A 276 4.25 -14.06 7.73
CA LYS A 276 4.30 -15.52 7.96
C LYS A 276 4.02 -15.85 9.42
N LYS A 277 3.18 -16.85 9.65
CA LYS A 277 2.80 -17.32 10.98
C LYS A 277 4.02 -17.73 11.80
N GLY A 278 4.10 -17.21 13.03
CA GLY A 278 5.19 -17.47 13.97
C GLY A 278 6.45 -16.63 13.74
N ASN A 279 6.45 -15.66 12.81
CA ASN A 279 7.57 -14.73 12.65
C ASN A 279 7.44 -13.54 13.60
N ASP A 280 7.47 -13.82 14.90
CA ASP A 280 7.23 -12.85 15.97
C ASP A 280 8.24 -11.71 15.99
N ASN A 281 9.50 -11.97 15.60
CA ASN A 281 10.54 -10.96 15.57
C ASN A 281 10.27 -9.91 14.47
N LEU A 282 9.93 -10.35 13.27
CA LEU A 282 9.57 -9.43 12.19
C LEU A 282 8.29 -8.65 12.54
N LYS A 283 7.26 -9.34 13.05
CA LYS A 283 6.02 -8.71 13.49
C LYS A 283 6.26 -7.62 14.53
N ARG A 284 7.08 -7.90 15.55
CA ARG A 284 7.44 -6.91 16.58
C ARG A 284 8.09 -5.66 15.95
N CYS A 285 9.05 -5.84 15.06
CA CYS A 285 9.74 -4.72 14.41
C CYS A 285 8.83 -3.92 13.49
N ILE A 286 7.93 -4.59 12.75
CA ILE A 286 6.91 -3.92 11.94
C ILE A 286 5.97 -3.10 12.83
N ASN A 287 5.46 -3.65 13.93
CA ASN A 287 4.59 -2.92 14.86
C ASN A 287 5.29 -1.74 15.49
N GLU A 288 6.56 -1.90 15.90
CA GLU A 288 7.36 -0.81 16.44
C GLU A 288 7.53 0.30 15.39
N ALA A 289 7.84 -0.02 14.12
CA ALA A 289 7.93 0.95 13.04
C ALA A 289 6.59 1.66 12.79
N LEU A 290 5.48 0.92 12.75
CA LEU A 290 4.13 1.47 12.59
C LEU A 290 3.75 2.44 13.71
N SER A 291 4.23 2.22 14.94
CA SER A 291 3.92 3.08 16.09
C SER A 291 4.46 4.52 15.94
N TYR A 292 5.49 4.72 15.12
CA TYR A 292 6.03 6.06 14.81
C TYR A 292 5.24 6.80 13.73
N ILE A 293 4.34 6.13 13.00
CA ILE A 293 3.51 6.73 11.95
C ILE A 293 2.18 7.13 12.59
N SER A 294 2.01 8.41 12.91
CA SER A 294 0.80 8.91 13.55
C SER A 294 -0.45 8.73 12.70
N GLN A 295 -1.62 8.70 13.33
CA GLN A 295 -2.91 8.60 12.61
C GLN A 295 -3.12 9.78 11.66
N ASP A 296 -2.73 10.99 12.03
CA ASP A 296 -2.84 12.16 11.16
C ASP A 296 -1.98 12.00 9.91
N LEU A 297 -0.77 11.45 10.05
CA LEU A 297 0.10 11.17 8.92
C LEU A 297 -0.48 10.08 8.02
N ARG A 298 -1.03 9.01 8.58
CA ARG A 298 -1.72 7.95 7.83
C ARG A 298 -2.91 8.49 7.04
N ASN A 299 -3.70 9.37 7.64
CA ASN A 299 -4.83 10.02 6.99
C ASN A 299 -4.36 10.94 5.84
N LEU A 300 -3.30 11.71 6.05
CA LEU A 300 -2.69 12.55 5.01
C LEU A 300 -2.21 11.70 3.82
N MET A 301 -1.42 10.67 4.08
CA MET A 301 -0.89 9.75 3.06
C MET A 301 -2.02 9.13 2.23
N MET A 302 -3.09 8.66 2.86
CA MET A 302 -4.25 8.11 2.16
C MET A 302 -4.97 9.18 1.32
N SER A 303 -5.18 10.37 1.86
CA SER A 303 -5.83 11.48 1.13
C SER A 303 -5.03 11.87 -0.12
N GLU A 304 -3.72 11.92 -0.03
CA GLU A 304 -2.83 12.20 -1.16
C GLU A 304 -2.82 11.05 -2.17
N ALA A 305 -2.84 9.79 -1.70
CA ALA A 305 -2.95 8.63 -2.57
C ALA A 305 -4.27 8.62 -3.36
N VAL A 306 -5.42 8.97 -2.72
CA VAL A 306 -6.71 9.14 -3.41
C VAL A 306 -6.62 10.22 -4.50
N THR A 307 -5.89 11.30 -4.24
CA THR A 307 -5.73 12.39 -5.22
C THR A 307 -4.90 11.92 -6.42
N ARG A 308 -3.73 11.33 -6.19
CA ARG A 308 -2.84 10.84 -7.26
C ARG A 308 -3.46 9.74 -8.11
N SER A 309 -4.27 8.87 -7.50
CA SER A 309 -4.90 7.75 -8.21
C SER A 309 -5.97 8.16 -9.22
N GLY A 310 -6.39 9.41 -9.22
CA GLY A 310 -7.36 10.00 -10.15
C GLY A 310 -6.71 10.78 -11.29
N GLU A 311 -5.39 10.94 -11.28
CA GLU A 311 -4.61 11.63 -12.31
C GLU A 311 -4.16 10.65 -13.40
#